data_05e959aa6224df532393dab4c51f027e
#
_entry.id   05e959aa6224df532393dab4c51f027e
#
_cell.length_a   1.000
_cell.length_b   1.000
_cell.length_c   1.000
_cell.angle_alpha   90.00
_cell.angle_beta   90.00
_cell.angle_gamma   90.00
#
_symmetry.space_group_name_H-M   'P 1'
#
loop_
_entity.id
_entity.type
_entity.pdbx_description
1 polymer ?
#
loop_
_entity_poly.entity_id
_entity_poly.type
_entity_poly.pdbx_seq_one_letter_code
_entity_poly.pdbx_strand_id
1 'polypeptide(L)'
;MADAGGVEKGDIVLEIGPGTGVLTRELLNRGAKVIAIEADLRAIESLNRSFKSEIMAQSLIIQHGDVRTIDLSALGLRAGAYKLIANIPYYLSGFLFRFFLEHEIQPSNLVFLVQKEVALRIARDKKESLLSLSIKVFGEPKYVKTVGKGNFTPPPKIDSAIIAISGISKDKFDAIPQEDFFKILHEGFKSKRKQLLGNLADTLDRETLTHIFSTLDIPLDVRGEDVSLSTWLILSRAIHTHTHPQNYPQS
;
A
#
# COMPACT_ATOMS: atom_id res chain seq x y z
N MET A 1 11.68 0.40 -12.53
CA MET A 1 10.68 -0.27 -11.68
C MET A 1 11.11 -1.69 -11.36
N ALA A 2 11.45 -2.50 -12.32
CA ALA A 2 11.91 -3.87 -12.10
C ALA A 2 13.12 -3.97 -11.14
N ASP A 3 14.13 -3.07 -11.27
CA ASP A 3 15.24 -2.99 -10.30
C ASP A 3 14.77 -2.67 -8.88
N ALA A 4 13.82 -1.74 -8.77
CA ALA A 4 13.26 -1.34 -7.46
C ALA A 4 12.52 -2.48 -6.77
N GLY A 5 11.92 -3.39 -7.54
CA GLY A 5 11.28 -4.61 -7.05
C GLY A 5 12.24 -5.79 -6.86
N GLY A 6 13.52 -5.63 -7.20
CA GLY A 6 14.48 -6.73 -7.15
C GLY A 6 14.03 -7.93 -7.99
N VAL A 7 13.52 -7.68 -9.22
CA VAL A 7 12.99 -8.75 -10.07
C VAL A 7 14.10 -9.61 -10.61
N GLU A 8 14.00 -10.91 -10.36
CA GLU A 8 14.95 -11.93 -10.75
C GLU A 8 14.27 -13.04 -11.57
N LYS A 9 15.11 -13.90 -12.19
CA LYS A 9 14.63 -15.05 -12.97
C LYS A 9 13.81 -16.00 -12.09
N GLY A 10 12.61 -16.33 -12.55
CA GLY A 10 11.71 -17.25 -11.88
C GLY A 10 10.71 -16.57 -10.92
N ASP A 11 10.87 -15.27 -10.65
CA ASP A 11 9.87 -14.52 -9.87
C ASP A 11 8.51 -14.56 -10.54
N ILE A 12 7.46 -14.57 -9.72
CA ILE A 12 6.09 -14.28 -10.15
C ILE A 12 5.84 -12.80 -9.96
N VAL A 13 5.47 -12.09 -11.03
CA VAL A 13 5.16 -10.67 -10.97
C VAL A 13 3.71 -10.44 -11.39
N LEU A 14 2.94 -9.81 -10.52
CA LEU A 14 1.64 -9.25 -10.85
C LEU A 14 1.84 -7.85 -11.41
N GLU A 15 1.35 -7.58 -12.61
CA GLU A 15 1.36 -6.27 -13.23
C GLU A 15 -0.07 -5.75 -13.39
N ILE A 16 -0.34 -4.54 -12.93
CA ILE A 16 -1.65 -3.90 -13.08
C ILE A 16 -1.56 -2.84 -14.19
N GLY A 17 -2.43 -2.96 -15.20
CA GLY A 17 -2.49 -2.03 -16.31
C GLY A 17 -1.24 -2.05 -17.18
N PRO A 18 -0.87 -3.17 -17.82
CA PRO A 18 0.31 -3.27 -18.68
C PRO A 18 0.27 -2.30 -19.87
N GLY A 19 -0.92 -1.89 -20.30
CA GLY A 19 -1.10 -0.94 -21.39
C GLY A 19 -0.40 -1.39 -22.68
N THR A 20 0.65 -0.67 -23.08
CA THR A 20 1.45 -1.01 -24.29
C THR A 20 2.47 -2.13 -24.06
N GLY A 21 2.62 -2.63 -22.83
CA GLY A 21 3.50 -3.74 -22.49
C GLY A 21 4.99 -3.38 -22.31
N VAL A 22 5.33 -2.10 -22.16
CA VAL A 22 6.73 -1.68 -21.96
C VAL A 22 7.31 -2.27 -20.67
N LEU A 23 6.57 -2.18 -19.57
CA LEU A 23 7.00 -2.77 -18.30
C LEU A 23 6.93 -4.30 -18.38
N THR A 24 5.89 -4.87 -18.96
CA THR A 24 5.75 -6.31 -19.21
C THR A 24 6.98 -6.88 -19.90
N ARG A 25 7.45 -6.22 -20.99
CA ARG A 25 8.64 -6.65 -21.74
C ARG A 25 9.89 -6.68 -20.85
N GLU A 26 10.09 -5.66 -20.05
CA GLU A 26 11.23 -5.58 -19.13
C GLU A 26 11.20 -6.69 -18.07
N LEU A 27 10.03 -6.99 -17.50
CA LEU A 27 9.84 -8.06 -16.53
C LEU A 27 10.14 -9.44 -17.13
N LEU A 28 9.62 -9.69 -18.33
CA LEU A 28 9.87 -10.94 -19.07
C LEU A 28 11.34 -11.11 -19.48
N ASN A 29 12.02 -10.02 -19.89
CA ASN A 29 13.44 -10.04 -20.22
C ASN A 29 14.33 -10.42 -19.03
N ARG A 30 13.84 -10.19 -17.79
CA ARG A 30 14.50 -10.64 -16.55
C ARG A 30 14.21 -12.09 -16.21
N GLY A 31 13.38 -12.75 -17.00
CA GLY A 31 12.99 -14.15 -16.79
C GLY A 31 11.91 -14.33 -15.73
N ALA A 32 11.17 -13.27 -15.38
CA ALA A 32 10.02 -13.38 -14.52
C ALA A 32 8.83 -14.03 -15.25
N LYS A 33 7.94 -14.66 -14.50
CA LYS A 33 6.60 -15.03 -14.95
C LYS A 33 5.65 -13.88 -14.61
N VAL A 34 4.96 -13.34 -15.62
CA VAL A 34 4.11 -12.16 -15.46
C VAL A 34 2.64 -12.56 -15.54
N ILE A 35 1.86 -12.14 -14.56
CA ILE A 35 0.40 -12.13 -14.59
C ILE A 35 -0.02 -10.68 -14.74
N ALA A 36 -0.62 -10.32 -15.88
CA ALA A 36 -0.99 -8.95 -16.20
C ALA A 36 -2.51 -8.80 -16.16
N ILE A 37 -3.02 -7.87 -15.34
CA ILE A 37 -4.46 -7.54 -15.27
C ILE A 37 -4.70 -6.28 -16.10
N GLU A 38 -5.57 -6.38 -17.11
CA GLU A 38 -5.91 -5.26 -17.99
C GLU A 38 -7.43 -5.16 -18.18
N ALA A 39 -7.93 -3.94 -18.10
CA ALA A 39 -9.37 -3.65 -18.28
C ALA A 39 -9.74 -3.26 -19.71
N ASP A 40 -8.81 -2.71 -20.50
CA ASP A 40 -9.06 -2.28 -21.87
C ASP A 40 -8.82 -3.44 -22.87
N LEU A 41 -9.89 -3.90 -23.50
CA LEU A 41 -9.84 -4.97 -24.52
C LEU A 41 -8.89 -4.65 -25.68
N ARG A 42 -8.76 -3.37 -26.07
CA ARG A 42 -7.85 -2.96 -27.15
C ARG A 42 -6.39 -3.13 -26.76
N ALA A 43 -6.07 -2.85 -25.48
CA ALA A 43 -4.75 -3.11 -24.93
C ALA A 43 -4.47 -4.62 -24.89
N ILE A 44 -5.43 -5.43 -24.47
CA ILE A 44 -5.33 -6.89 -24.47
C ILE A 44 -5.06 -7.44 -25.88
N GLU A 45 -5.80 -6.98 -26.89
CA GLU A 45 -5.57 -7.38 -28.28
C GLU A 45 -4.15 -7.02 -28.77
N SER A 46 -3.66 -5.84 -28.41
CA SER A 46 -2.30 -5.39 -28.71
C SER A 46 -1.24 -6.25 -28.02
N LEU A 47 -1.44 -6.54 -26.73
CA LEU A 47 -0.55 -7.40 -25.94
C LEU A 47 -0.53 -8.82 -26.49
N ASN A 48 -1.67 -9.41 -26.85
CA ASN A 48 -1.76 -10.74 -27.43
C ASN A 48 -0.97 -10.85 -28.75
N ARG A 49 -0.94 -9.78 -29.55
CA ARG A 49 -0.13 -9.73 -30.77
C ARG A 49 1.36 -9.59 -30.47
N SER A 50 1.71 -8.71 -29.53
CA SER A 50 3.10 -8.35 -29.23
C SER A 50 3.85 -9.38 -28.40
N PHE A 51 3.12 -10.24 -27.65
CA PHE A 51 3.68 -11.21 -26.71
C PHE A 51 3.23 -12.65 -26.99
N LYS A 52 2.94 -12.98 -28.25
CA LYS A 52 2.41 -14.29 -28.63
C LYS A 52 3.29 -15.46 -28.18
N SER A 53 4.63 -15.32 -28.28
CA SER A 53 5.59 -16.33 -27.86
C SER A 53 5.59 -16.55 -26.35
N GLU A 54 5.53 -15.47 -25.59
CA GLU A 54 5.57 -15.49 -24.12
C GLU A 54 4.27 -16.04 -23.53
N ILE A 55 3.14 -15.77 -24.20
CA ILE A 55 1.83 -16.34 -23.83
C ILE A 55 1.81 -17.84 -24.13
N MET A 56 2.31 -18.28 -25.29
CA MET A 56 2.40 -19.70 -25.63
C MET A 56 3.34 -20.46 -24.70
N ALA A 57 4.43 -19.83 -24.25
CA ALA A 57 5.37 -20.35 -23.28
C ALA A 57 4.86 -20.28 -21.83
N GLN A 58 3.67 -19.73 -21.59
CA GLN A 58 3.09 -19.49 -20.25
C GLN A 58 3.98 -18.65 -19.32
N SER A 59 4.89 -17.85 -19.87
CA SER A 59 5.64 -16.85 -19.12
C SER A 59 4.88 -15.53 -18.95
N LEU A 60 3.85 -15.29 -19.78
CA LEU A 60 2.89 -14.20 -19.64
C LEU A 60 1.46 -14.75 -19.64
N ILE A 61 0.69 -14.36 -18.61
CA ILE A 61 -0.76 -14.60 -18.54
C ILE A 61 -1.44 -13.24 -18.54
N ILE A 62 -2.35 -13.01 -19.48
CA ILE A 62 -3.14 -11.76 -19.53
C ILE A 62 -4.54 -12.07 -19.02
N GLN A 63 -4.91 -11.44 -17.94
CA GLN A 63 -6.23 -11.53 -17.31
C GLN A 63 -7.03 -10.27 -17.64
N HIS A 64 -8.13 -10.43 -18.39
CA HIS A 64 -9.09 -9.35 -18.55
C HIS A 64 -9.87 -9.14 -17.27
N GLY A 65 -9.89 -7.89 -16.77
CA GLY A 65 -10.66 -7.55 -15.58
C GLY A 65 -10.27 -6.22 -14.97
N ASP A 66 -11.09 -5.79 -14.03
CA ASP A 66 -10.83 -4.62 -13.21
C ASP A 66 -10.16 -5.09 -11.92
N VAL A 67 -8.98 -4.54 -11.61
CA VAL A 67 -8.24 -4.85 -10.39
C VAL A 67 -9.05 -4.62 -9.10
N ARG A 68 -10.06 -3.76 -9.15
CA ARG A 68 -10.93 -3.47 -7.99
C ARG A 68 -11.85 -4.65 -7.62
N THR A 69 -12.07 -5.57 -8.54
CA THR A 69 -13.01 -6.69 -8.39
C THR A 69 -12.36 -8.05 -8.65
N ILE A 70 -11.05 -8.09 -8.90
CA ILE A 70 -10.34 -9.31 -9.23
C ILE A 70 -10.19 -10.20 -7.98
N ASP A 71 -10.38 -11.48 -8.15
CA ASP A 71 -10.05 -12.47 -7.12
C ASP A 71 -8.57 -12.90 -7.28
N LEU A 72 -7.72 -12.49 -6.34
CA LEU A 72 -6.30 -12.82 -6.34
C LEU A 72 -6.05 -14.32 -6.15
N SER A 73 -6.94 -15.02 -5.45
CA SER A 73 -6.81 -16.47 -5.24
C SER A 73 -7.02 -17.25 -6.54
N ALA A 74 -7.95 -16.78 -7.39
CA ALA A 74 -8.21 -17.37 -8.71
C ALA A 74 -7.03 -17.22 -9.68
N LEU A 75 -6.11 -16.27 -9.42
CA LEU A 75 -4.86 -16.11 -10.19
C LEU A 75 -3.75 -17.07 -9.76
N GLY A 76 -3.98 -17.92 -8.76
CA GLY A 76 -2.99 -18.83 -8.21
C GLY A 76 -1.89 -18.14 -7.39
N LEU A 77 -2.10 -16.87 -7.00
CA LEU A 77 -1.16 -16.11 -6.17
C LEU A 77 -1.22 -16.60 -4.72
N ARG A 78 -0.08 -16.52 -4.04
CA ARG A 78 0.04 -16.85 -2.61
C ARG A 78 0.74 -15.71 -1.88
N ALA A 79 0.37 -15.49 -0.62
CA ALA A 79 0.97 -14.46 0.22
C ALA A 79 2.50 -14.60 0.26
N GLY A 80 3.20 -13.50 0.07
CA GLY A 80 4.66 -13.44 0.09
C GLY A 80 5.38 -14.09 -1.09
N ALA A 81 4.66 -14.74 -2.03
CA ALA A 81 5.24 -15.50 -3.13
C ALA A 81 5.21 -14.78 -4.48
N TYR A 82 4.79 -13.53 -4.53
CA TYR A 82 4.79 -12.72 -5.76
C TYR A 82 5.20 -11.28 -5.48
N LYS A 83 5.63 -10.59 -6.50
CA LYS A 83 5.93 -9.15 -6.50
C LYS A 83 4.84 -8.41 -7.25
N LEU A 84 4.43 -7.24 -6.77
CA LEU A 84 3.46 -6.38 -7.44
C LEU A 84 4.19 -5.17 -8.03
N ILE A 85 4.20 -5.03 -9.35
CA ILE A 85 4.90 -3.92 -10.03
C ILE A 85 3.95 -3.31 -11.05
N ALA A 86 3.61 -2.02 -10.90
CA ALA A 86 2.62 -1.41 -11.78
C ALA A 86 2.85 0.08 -12.03
N ASN A 87 2.60 0.49 -13.26
CA ASN A 87 2.43 1.89 -13.64
C ASN A 87 0.94 2.21 -13.58
N ILE A 88 0.47 2.65 -12.41
CA ILE A 88 -0.95 2.78 -12.11
C ILE A 88 -1.51 4.17 -12.44
N PRO A 89 -2.80 4.26 -12.84
CA PRO A 89 -3.49 5.54 -12.89
C PRO A 89 -3.47 6.22 -11.52
N TYR A 90 -3.12 7.52 -11.48
CA TYR A 90 -2.91 8.23 -10.21
C TYR A 90 -4.10 8.21 -9.26
N TYR A 91 -5.33 8.25 -9.81
CA TYR A 91 -6.55 8.23 -9.00
C TYR A 91 -6.79 6.90 -8.28
N LEU A 92 -6.12 5.82 -8.71
CA LEU A 92 -6.23 4.50 -8.08
C LEU A 92 -5.14 4.25 -7.03
N SER A 93 -4.11 5.10 -6.91
CA SER A 93 -2.95 4.79 -6.07
C SER A 93 -3.32 4.51 -4.62
N GLY A 94 -4.13 5.36 -3.99
CA GLY A 94 -4.57 5.16 -2.60
C GLY A 94 -5.37 3.87 -2.41
N PHE A 95 -6.26 3.55 -3.36
CA PHE A 95 -7.03 2.31 -3.34
C PHE A 95 -6.11 1.08 -3.47
N LEU A 96 -5.18 1.09 -4.43
CA LEU A 96 -4.33 -0.08 -4.71
C LEU A 96 -3.34 -0.36 -3.57
N PHE A 97 -2.78 0.67 -2.93
CA PHE A 97 -1.98 0.46 -1.72
C PHE A 97 -2.78 -0.28 -0.66
N ARG A 98 -3.99 0.21 -0.35
CA ARG A 98 -4.84 -0.44 0.65
C ARG A 98 -5.24 -1.85 0.23
N PHE A 99 -5.74 -2.02 -0.98
CA PHE A 99 -6.23 -3.29 -1.49
C PHE A 99 -5.17 -4.39 -1.34
N PHE A 100 -3.93 -4.15 -1.78
CA PHE A 100 -2.89 -5.18 -1.75
C PHE A 100 -2.21 -5.33 -0.39
N LEU A 101 -2.13 -4.27 0.42
CA LEU A 101 -1.50 -4.34 1.73
C LEU A 101 -2.44 -4.86 2.82
N GLU A 102 -3.75 -4.61 2.71
CA GLU A 102 -4.75 -5.11 3.65
C GLU A 102 -5.20 -6.54 3.34
N HIS A 103 -5.01 -7.01 2.08
CA HIS A 103 -5.45 -8.32 1.63
C HIS A 103 -4.71 -9.47 2.34
N GLU A 104 -5.32 -10.68 2.40
CA GLU A 104 -4.67 -11.86 2.95
C GLU A 104 -3.53 -12.38 2.04
N ILE A 105 -3.68 -12.22 0.71
CA ILE A 105 -2.65 -12.58 -0.28
C ILE A 105 -1.80 -11.34 -0.56
N GLN A 106 -0.93 -10.95 0.39
CA GLN A 106 -0.01 -9.81 0.23
C GLN A 106 1.15 -10.15 -0.71
N PRO A 107 1.67 -9.19 -1.50
CA PRO A 107 2.92 -9.35 -2.25
C PRO A 107 4.14 -9.33 -1.30
N SER A 108 5.26 -9.95 -1.71
CA SER A 108 6.53 -9.82 -1.00
C SER A 108 7.13 -8.41 -1.13
N ASN A 109 6.94 -7.80 -2.30
CA ASN A 109 7.37 -6.44 -2.63
C ASN A 109 6.30 -5.77 -3.50
N LEU A 110 6.10 -4.46 -3.29
CA LEU A 110 5.19 -3.63 -4.07
C LEU A 110 5.95 -2.44 -4.64
N VAL A 111 5.88 -2.22 -5.97
CA VAL A 111 6.50 -1.08 -6.64
C VAL A 111 5.50 -0.39 -7.53
N PHE A 112 5.18 0.85 -7.20
CA PHE A 112 4.28 1.67 -7.99
C PHE A 112 4.97 2.92 -8.55
N LEU A 113 4.52 3.31 -9.74
CA LEU A 113 4.74 4.64 -10.27
C LEU A 113 3.54 5.50 -9.90
N VAL A 114 3.75 6.52 -9.08
CA VAL A 114 2.70 7.41 -8.56
C VAL A 114 3.08 8.87 -8.77
N GLN A 115 2.19 9.81 -8.47
CA GLN A 115 2.54 11.23 -8.45
C GLN A 115 3.69 11.47 -7.47
N LYS A 116 4.65 12.31 -7.87
CA LYS A 116 5.85 12.61 -7.06
C LYS A 116 5.50 13.07 -5.64
N GLU A 117 4.50 13.92 -5.49
CA GLU A 117 4.04 14.41 -4.19
C GLU A 117 3.52 13.29 -3.30
N VAL A 118 2.78 12.32 -3.88
CA VAL A 118 2.26 11.16 -3.15
C VAL A 118 3.42 10.30 -2.63
N ALA A 119 4.41 10.02 -3.47
CA ALA A 119 5.60 9.25 -3.07
C ALA A 119 6.41 9.96 -1.97
N LEU A 120 6.57 11.29 -2.06
CA LEU A 120 7.26 12.08 -1.05
C LEU A 120 6.51 12.02 0.29
N ARG A 121 5.18 12.24 0.27
CA ARG A 121 4.33 12.18 1.46
C ARG A 121 4.38 10.83 2.17
N ILE A 122 4.45 9.74 1.42
CA ILE A 122 4.52 8.40 2.01
C ILE A 122 5.90 8.12 2.60
N ALA A 123 6.98 8.46 1.89
CA ALA A 123 8.31 7.93 2.20
C ALA A 123 9.28 8.95 2.81
N ARG A 124 9.04 10.27 2.70
CA ARG A 124 10.02 11.30 3.07
C ARG A 124 9.50 12.41 3.97
N ASP A 125 8.19 12.65 4.00
CA ASP A 125 7.65 13.73 4.84
C ASP A 125 7.91 13.44 6.32
N LYS A 126 8.24 14.52 7.05
CA LYS A 126 8.42 14.46 8.51
C LYS A 126 7.09 14.27 9.24
N LYS A 127 6.02 14.77 8.65
CA LYS A 127 4.67 14.63 9.18
C LYS A 127 3.99 13.42 8.57
N GLU A 128 3.32 12.67 9.42
CA GLU A 128 2.56 11.52 8.97
C GLU A 128 1.22 11.94 8.35
N SER A 129 0.65 11.04 7.58
CA SER A 129 -0.70 11.17 7.03
C SER A 129 -1.41 9.83 7.17
N LEU A 130 -2.73 9.84 7.06
CA LEU A 130 -3.51 8.60 7.05
C LEU A 130 -2.93 7.60 6.04
N LEU A 131 -2.60 8.06 4.81
CA LEU A 131 -2.02 7.20 3.77
C LEU A 131 -0.62 6.69 4.14
N SER A 132 0.27 7.56 4.67
CA SER A 132 1.63 7.13 5.02
C SER A 132 1.62 6.08 6.13
N LEU A 133 0.82 6.28 7.19
CA LEU A 133 0.68 5.32 8.29
C LEU A 133 0.01 4.03 7.84
N SER A 134 -1.03 4.12 6.97
CA SER A 134 -1.69 2.93 6.41
C SER A 134 -0.76 2.05 5.56
N ILE A 135 0.31 2.62 5.03
CA ILE A 135 1.32 1.86 4.28
C ILE A 135 2.43 1.39 5.21
N LYS A 136 2.96 2.28 6.06
CA LYS A 136 4.09 2.00 6.96
C LYS A 136 3.79 0.93 8.00
N VAL A 137 2.51 0.75 8.37
CA VAL A 137 2.11 -0.33 9.28
C VAL A 137 2.34 -1.71 8.68
N PHE A 138 2.26 -1.84 7.35
CA PHE A 138 2.50 -3.11 6.66
C PHE A 138 3.93 -3.31 6.19
N GLY A 139 4.67 -2.24 5.85
CA GLY A 139 5.99 -2.39 5.24
C GLY A 139 6.83 -1.12 5.30
N GLU A 140 7.95 -1.14 4.63
CA GLU A 140 8.92 -0.05 4.60
C GLU A 140 8.89 0.67 3.25
N PRO A 141 8.30 1.88 3.18
CA PRO A 141 8.26 2.64 1.94
C PRO A 141 9.60 3.33 1.66
N LYS A 142 10.08 3.16 0.42
CA LYS A 142 11.29 3.80 -0.10
C LYS A 142 10.98 4.63 -1.34
N TYR A 143 11.29 5.91 -1.29
CA TYR A 143 11.32 6.76 -2.49
C TYR A 143 12.53 6.38 -3.34
N VAL A 144 12.31 5.81 -4.53
CA VAL A 144 13.39 5.30 -5.38
C VAL A 144 13.97 6.42 -6.24
N LYS A 145 13.14 6.99 -7.14
CA LYS A 145 13.54 8.12 -7.99
C LYS A 145 12.35 8.86 -8.60
N THR A 146 12.59 10.11 -8.98
CA THR A 146 11.66 10.90 -9.82
C THR A 146 11.69 10.39 -11.26
N VAL A 147 10.53 10.38 -11.91
CA VAL A 147 10.37 10.15 -13.35
C VAL A 147 9.69 11.40 -13.93
N GLY A 148 10.42 12.15 -14.74
CA GLY A 148 9.92 13.38 -15.34
C GLY A 148 8.75 13.11 -16.29
N LYS A 149 7.80 14.02 -16.34
CA LYS A 149 6.59 13.93 -17.18
C LYS A 149 6.87 13.72 -18.68
N GLY A 150 8.01 14.15 -19.19
CA GLY A 150 8.43 13.95 -20.58
C GLY A 150 8.73 12.50 -20.97
N ASN A 151 8.76 11.56 -20.01
CA ASN A 151 8.96 10.12 -20.26
C ASN A 151 7.64 9.38 -20.60
N PHE A 152 6.52 10.10 -20.74
CA PHE A 152 5.21 9.52 -20.97
C PHE A 152 4.56 10.06 -22.24
N THR A 153 3.75 9.25 -22.89
CA THR A 153 2.95 9.62 -24.05
C THR A 153 1.51 9.15 -23.86
N PRO A 154 0.54 10.07 -23.71
CA PRO A 154 0.70 11.52 -23.52
C PRO A 154 1.35 11.89 -22.19
N PRO A 155 2.05 13.05 -22.10
CA PRO A 155 2.68 13.48 -20.87
C PRO A 155 1.64 13.86 -19.80
N PRO A 156 1.81 13.42 -18.53
CA PRO A 156 0.96 13.86 -17.42
C PRO A 156 1.23 15.32 -17.06
N LYS A 157 0.34 15.92 -16.25
CA LYS A 157 0.48 17.33 -15.82
C LYS A 157 1.68 17.54 -14.88
N ILE A 158 2.04 16.54 -14.11
CA ILE A 158 3.07 16.60 -13.06
C ILE A 158 4.04 15.42 -13.15
N ASP A 159 5.21 15.56 -12.54
CA ASP A 159 6.19 14.50 -12.44
C ASP A 159 5.66 13.33 -11.61
N SER A 160 6.15 12.15 -11.93
CA SER A 160 5.93 10.90 -11.21
C SER A 160 7.13 10.55 -10.34
N ALA A 161 6.96 9.59 -9.48
CA ALA A 161 8.06 8.95 -8.77
C ALA A 161 7.80 7.45 -8.61
N ILE A 162 8.87 6.69 -8.59
CA ILE A 162 8.84 5.27 -8.24
C ILE A 162 8.95 5.18 -6.73
N ILE A 163 7.97 4.50 -6.11
CA ILE A 163 7.97 4.13 -4.71
C ILE A 163 7.98 2.61 -4.60
N ALA A 164 8.79 2.07 -3.71
CA ALA A 164 8.86 0.65 -3.39
C ALA A 164 8.46 0.43 -1.93
N ILE A 165 7.71 -0.62 -1.66
CA ILE A 165 7.36 -1.09 -0.32
C ILE A 165 7.96 -2.48 -0.16
N SER A 166 8.81 -2.68 0.84
CA SER A 166 9.44 -3.95 1.19
C SER A 166 9.11 -4.38 2.61
N GLY A 167 9.47 -5.61 2.99
CA GLY A 167 9.19 -6.13 4.32
C GLY A 167 7.69 -6.16 4.64
N ILE A 168 6.88 -6.51 3.64
CA ILE A 168 5.42 -6.49 3.78
C ILE A 168 4.98 -7.64 4.68
N SER A 169 4.31 -7.30 5.79
CA SER A 169 3.72 -8.25 6.74
C SER A 169 2.60 -7.59 7.54
N LYS A 170 1.88 -8.38 8.33
CA LYS A 170 0.89 -7.92 9.31
C LYS A 170 1.43 -7.92 10.75
N ASP A 171 2.71 -8.23 10.95
CA ASP A 171 3.32 -8.48 12.27
C ASP A 171 3.26 -7.26 13.19
N LYS A 172 3.28 -6.04 12.64
CA LYS A 172 3.21 -4.81 13.44
C LYS A 172 1.89 -4.61 14.19
N PHE A 173 0.82 -5.26 13.73
CA PHE A 173 -0.46 -5.18 14.45
C PHE A 173 -0.41 -5.93 15.79
N ASP A 174 0.42 -6.99 15.89
CA ASP A 174 0.59 -7.80 17.09
C ASP A 174 -0.78 -8.24 17.69
N ALA A 175 -1.10 -7.79 18.89
CA ALA A 175 -2.35 -8.13 19.57
C ALA A 175 -3.57 -7.24 19.20
N ILE A 176 -3.42 -6.28 18.29
CA ILE A 176 -4.52 -5.39 17.90
C ILE A 176 -5.14 -5.93 16.60
N PRO A 177 -6.46 -6.16 16.52
CA PRO A 177 -7.13 -6.41 15.25
C PRO A 177 -6.87 -5.27 14.26
N GLN A 178 -6.54 -5.62 13.02
CA GLN A 178 -6.26 -4.65 11.95
C GLN A 178 -7.40 -3.62 11.81
N GLU A 179 -8.65 -4.06 11.89
CA GLU A 179 -9.84 -3.21 11.79
C GLU A 179 -9.89 -2.15 12.89
N ASP A 180 -9.56 -2.51 14.12
CA ASP A 180 -9.57 -1.58 15.25
C ASP A 180 -8.46 -0.54 15.14
N PHE A 181 -7.26 -0.96 14.71
CA PHE A 181 -6.19 -0.01 14.40
C PHE A 181 -6.64 1.02 13.37
N PHE A 182 -7.21 0.58 12.24
CA PHE A 182 -7.65 1.51 11.19
C PHE A 182 -8.82 2.37 11.62
N LYS A 183 -9.74 1.86 12.42
CA LYS A 183 -10.84 2.66 13.01
C LYS A 183 -10.30 3.81 13.85
N ILE A 184 -9.36 3.51 14.77
CA ILE A 184 -8.74 4.52 15.63
C ILE A 184 -7.93 5.52 14.80
N LEU A 185 -7.16 5.03 13.82
CA LEU A 185 -6.39 5.86 12.92
C LEU A 185 -7.28 6.83 12.13
N HIS A 186 -8.39 6.34 11.55
CA HIS A 186 -9.35 7.17 10.82
C HIS A 186 -9.97 8.25 11.71
N GLU A 187 -10.39 7.91 12.92
CA GLU A 187 -10.91 8.90 13.87
C GLU A 187 -9.87 9.96 14.22
N GLY A 188 -8.62 9.56 14.48
CA GLY A 188 -7.56 10.49 14.80
C GLY A 188 -7.21 11.48 13.68
N PHE A 189 -7.46 11.10 12.41
CA PHE A 189 -7.28 11.97 11.22
C PHE A 189 -8.57 12.62 10.72
N LYS A 190 -9.72 12.46 11.41
CA LYS A 190 -11.03 12.98 11.01
C LYS A 190 -11.01 14.50 10.78
N SER A 191 -10.27 15.24 11.58
CA SER A 191 -10.13 16.68 11.43
C SER A 191 -8.66 17.10 11.55
N LYS A 192 -8.04 17.47 10.43
CA LYS A 192 -6.61 17.85 10.35
C LYS A 192 -6.22 19.02 11.28
N ARG A 193 -7.14 19.95 11.56
CA ARG A 193 -6.86 21.13 12.40
C ARG A 193 -7.07 20.90 13.89
N LYS A 194 -7.73 19.81 14.29
CA LYS A 194 -7.95 19.46 15.69
C LYS A 194 -6.75 18.71 16.26
N GLN A 195 -6.56 18.82 17.57
CA GLN A 195 -5.66 17.98 18.35
C GLN A 195 -6.13 16.53 18.31
N LEU A 196 -5.19 15.59 18.43
CA LEU A 196 -5.48 14.15 18.35
C LEU A 196 -6.47 13.71 19.43
N LEU A 197 -6.27 14.15 20.67
CA LEU A 197 -7.18 13.86 21.79
C LEU A 197 -8.61 14.29 21.46
N GLY A 198 -8.79 15.47 20.86
CA GLY A 198 -10.11 15.97 20.46
C GLY A 198 -10.72 15.20 19.28
N ASN A 199 -9.92 14.62 18.39
CA ASN A 199 -10.40 13.76 17.31
C ASN A 199 -10.87 12.40 17.84
N LEU A 200 -10.19 11.86 18.86
CA LEU A 200 -10.50 10.55 19.45
C LEU A 200 -11.62 10.58 20.49
N ALA A 201 -12.19 11.75 20.81
CA ALA A 201 -13.22 11.91 21.83
C ALA A 201 -14.53 11.11 21.56
N ASP A 202 -14.75 10.66 20.32
CA ASP A 202 -15.86 9.78 19.95
C ASP A 202 -15.54 8.29 20.19
N THR A 203 -14.28 7.93 20.50
CA THR A 203 -13.87 6.54 20.74
C THR A 203 -13.90 6.13 22.19
N LEU A 204 -13.51 7.04 23.09
CA LEU A 204 -13.51 6.89 24.54
C LEU A 204 -13.80 8.24 25.20
N ASP A 205 -14.24 8.21 26.45
CA ASP A 205 -14.42 9.42 27.24
C ASP A 205 -13.10 10.18 27.43
N ARG A 206 -13.21 11.49 27.64
CA ARG A 206 -12.06 12.38 27.68
C ARG A 206 -11.11 12.09 28.85
N GLU A 207 -11.62 11.65 29.98
CA GLU A 207 -10.82 11.36 31.17
C GLU A 207 -9.92 10.16 30.92
N THR A 208 -10.49 9.06 30.42
CA THR A 208 -9.76 7.85 30.01
C THR A 208 -8.71 8.15 28.93
N LEU A 209 -9.06 8.93 27.90
CA LEU A 209 -8.09 9.33 26.86
C LEU A 209 -6.94 10.15 27.45
N THR A 210 -7.24 11.11 28.35
CA THR A 210 -6.22 11.92 28.99
C THR A 210 -5.28 11.07 29.84
N HIS A 211 -5.80 10.08 30.55
CA HIS A 211 -5.00 9.12 31.32
C HIS A 211 -4.11 8.28 30.39
N ILE A 212 -4.64 7.73 29.29
CA ILE A 212 -3.86 6.98 28.31
C ILE A 212 -2.73 7.84 27.74
N PHE A 213 -3.03 9.08 27.30
CA PHE A 213 -2.02 10.00 26.78
C PHE A 213 -0.90 10.28 27.78
N SER A 214 -1.27 10.54 29.04
CA SER A 214 -0.29 10.76 30.11
C SER A 214 0.57 9.52 30.37
N THR A 215 -0.02 8.33 30.40
CA THR A 215 0.69 7.06 30.64
C THR A 215 1.68 6.74 29.49
N LEU A 216 1.34 7.13 28.27
CA LEU A 216 2.16 6.90 27.06
C LEU A 216 3.10 8.06 26.74
N ASP A 217 3.16 9.09 27.60
CA ASP A 217 3.96 10.30 27.39
C ASP A 217 3.63 11.01 26.05
N ILE A 218 2.35 11.04 25.68
CA ILE A 218 1.85 11.70 24.48
C ILE A 218 1.34 13.11 24.86
N PRO A 219 1.86 14.20 24.26
CA PRO A 219 1.36 15.54 24.53
C PRO A 219 -0.13 15.70 24.22
N LEU A 220 -0.89 16.33 25.12
CA LEU A 220 -2.34 16.49 24.96
C LEU A 220 -2.73 17.40 23.78
N ASP A 221 -1.82 18.27 23.36
CA ASP A 221 -1.99 19.22 22.26
C ASP A 221 -1.47 18.73 20.91
N VAL A 222 -0.91 17.50 20.84
CA VAL A 222 -0.35 16.92 19.62
C VAL A 222 -1.43 16.72 18.55
N ARG A 223 -1.04 16.83 17.28
CA ARG A 223 -1.90 16.46 16.14
C ARG A 223 -1.53 15.07 15.63
N GLY A 224 -2.49 14.38 15.02
CA GLY A 224 -2.28 13.04 14.47
C GLY A 224 -1.11 12.94 13.48
N GLU A 225 -0.86 14.01 12.73
CA GLU A 225 0.24 14.09 11.76
C GLU A 225 1.64 14.17 12.39
N ASP A 226 1.73 14.57 13.67
CA ASP A 226 2.98 14.72 14.40
C ASP A 226 3.32 13.47 15.26
N VAL A 227 2.43 12.46 15.25
CA VAL A 227 2.58 11.22 16.01
C VAL A 227 3.22 10.12 15.14
N SER A 228 4.27 9.49 15.65
CA SER A 228 4.97 8.40 14.95
C SER A 228 4.11 7.13 14.81
N LEU A 229 4.44 6.26 13.83
CA LEU A 229 3.77 4.96 13.70
C LEU A 229 3.85 4.12 14.97
N SER A 230 5.03 4.09 15.63
CA SER A 230 5.18 3.34 16.89
C SER A 230 4.25 3.85 17.99
N THR A 231 4.12 5.17 18.10
CA THR A 231 3.20 5.79 19.07
C THR A 231 1.74 5.51 18.69
N TRP A 232 1.39 5.55 17.39
CA TRP A 232 0.05 5.17 16.94
C TRP A 232 -0.30 3.72 17.30
N LEU A 233 0.65 2.78 17.16
CA LEU A 233 0.43 1.37 17.50
C LEU A 233 0.19 1.18 19.00
N ILE A 234 1.02 1.76 19.86
CA ILE A 234 0.82 1.64 21.32
C ILE A 234 -0.44 2.37 21.80
N LEU A 235 -0.76 3.52 21.24
CA LEU A 235 -2.00 4.25 21.52
C LEU A 235 -3.24 3.44 21.12
N SER A 236 -3.22 2.86 19.91
CA SER A 236 -4.31 2.02 19.43
C SER A 236 -4.50 0.78 20.29
N ARG A 237 -3.41 0.17 20.75
CA ARG A 237 -3.47 -0.97 21.70
C ARG A 237 -4.10 -0.55 23.02
N ALA A 238 -3.69 0.58 23.59
CA ALA A 238 -4.24 1.07 24.85
C ALA A 238 -5.76 1.35 24.72
N ILE A 239 -6.18 2.00 23.64
CA ILE A 239 -7.60 2.26 23.37
C ILE A 239 -8.37 0.94 23.20
N HIS A 240 -7.86 0.01 22.39
CA HIS A 240 -8.50 -1.29 22.17
C HIS A 240 -8.69 -2.08 23.47
N THR A 241 -7.69 -2.12 24.34
CA THR A 241 -7.78 -2.79 25.65
C THR A 241 -8.88 -2.20 26.52
N HIS A 242 -9.06 -0.88 26.52
CA HIS A 242 -10.12 -0.22 27.29
C HIS A 242 -11.53 -0.44 26.70
N THR A 243 -11.63 -0.55 25.38
CA THR A 243 -12.92 -0.80 24.70
C THR A 243 -13.32 -2.27 24.70
N HIS A 244 -12.36 -3.21 24.89
CA HIS A 244 -12.58 -4.66 24.88
C HIS A 244 -11.93 -5.34 26.08
N PRO A 245 -12.31 -5.00 27.33
CA PRO A 245 -11.66 -5.52 28.54
C PRO A 245 -11.76 -7.05 28.69
N GLN A 246 -12.72 -7.67 28.00
CA GLN A 246 -12.93 -9.13 28.07
C GLN A 246 -11.82 -9.94 27.35
N ASN A 247 -11.04 -9.32 26.49
CA ASN A 247 -9.99 -9.98 25.72
C ASN A 247 -8.64 -10.03 26.48
N TYR A 248 -8.55 -9.37 27.62
CA TYR A 248 -7.32 -9.30 28.43
C TYR A 248 -7.67 -9.64 29.89
N PRO A 249 -7.25 -10.83 30.40
CA PRO A 249 -7.44 -11.16 31.82
C PRO A 249 -6.73 -10.13 32.68
N GLN A 250 -7.46 -9.52 33.62
CA GLN A 250 -6.91 -8.62 34.62
C GLN A 250 -5.97 -9.45 35.51
N SER A 251 -4.68 -9.20 35.43
CA SER A 251 -3.65 -9.76 36.31
C SER A 251 -3.71 -9.11 37.68
#